data_7a4d31f7785a344e0ed9c95efcdeec43
#
_entry.id   7a4d31f7785a344e0ed9c95efcdeec43
#
_cell.length_a   1.000
_cell.length_b   1.000
_cell.length_c   1.000
_cell.angle_alpha   90.00
_cell.angle_beta   90.00
_cell.angle_gamma   90.00
#
_symmetry.space_group_name_H-M   'P 1'
#
loop_
_entity.id
_entity.type
_entity.pdbx_description
1 polymer ?
#
loop_
_entity_poly.entity_id
_entity_poly.type
_entity_poly.pdbx_seq_one_letter_code
_entity_poly.pdbx_strand_id
1 'polypeptide(L)'
;MTKHGKSRRRIFVWAFALVLGATAACGDSDPVEPPEPPIPGLVVVSLSTPVQDDGAALFTITGPGLSIIQTANANYNLAWRLVSGTEVRILLVGDITSGPVVTMQVSDLRRINEYTGIMIEVADRTGALRSSVSDRILSFSTSSLP
;
A
#
# COMPACT_ATOMS: atom_id res chain seq x y z
N MET A 1 50.36 -76.09 -3.51
CA MET A 1 51.37 -75.54 -2.59
C MET A 1 51.16 -74.03 -2.45
N THR A 2 50.61 -73.67 -1.32
CA THR A 2 51.21 -72.71 -0.36
C THR A 2 51.36 -71.29 -0.93
N LYS A 3 50.98 -70.22 -0.31
CA LYS A 3 50.79 -69.79 1.04
C LYS A 3 50.36 -68.31 1.06
N HIS A 4 49.58 -67.98 1.99
CA HIS A 4 49.62 -66.77 2.80
C HIS A 4 49.26 -65.43 2.09
N GLY A 5 48.39 -64.69 2.64
CA GLY A 5 47.80 -64.61 3.93
C GLY A 5 47.73 -63.16 4.42
N LYS A 6 46.86 -62.91 5.25
CA LYS A 6 46.84 -61.93 6.34
C LYS A 6 47.54 -60.56 6.09
N SER A 7 46.74 -59.56 5.96
CA SER A 7 46.92 -58.27 6.63
C SER A 7 46.15 -57.17 5.88
N ARG A 8 44.83 -57.14 6.01
CA ARG A 8 44.01 -56.01 5.57
C ARG A 8 42.89 -55.66 6.58
N ARG A 9 43.14 -55.89 7.87
CA ARG A 9 42.09 -55.62 8.89
C ARG A 9 42.42 -54.55 9.92
N ARG A 10 43.37 -53.64 9.68
CA ARG A 10 43.76 -52.65 10.68
C ARG A 10 43.67 -51.18 10.20
N ILE A 11 43.18 -50.90 9.05
CA ILE A 11 43.13 -49.54 8.49
C ILE A 11 41.70 -48.94 8.53
N PHE A 12 40.68 -49.74 8.89
CA PHE A 12 39.28 -49.29 8.85
C PHE A 12 38.71 -48.68 10.14
N VAL A 13 39.48 -48.61 11.21
CA VAL A 13 38.99 -48.19 12.54
C VAL A 13 39.27 -46.70 12.82
N TRP A 14 40.14 -46.05 12.05
CA TRP A 14 40.50 -44.64 12.27
C TRP A 14 39.77 -43.62 11.39
N ALA A 15 38.95 -44.06 10.46
CA ALA A 15 38.23 -43.18 9.58
C ALA A 15 36.81 -42.79 10.10
N PHE A 16 36.36 -43.38 11.22
CA PHE A 16 34.99 -43.17 11.74
C PHE A 16 34.90 -42.15 12.89
N ALA A 17 36.04 -41.64 13.37
CA ALA A 17 36.07 -40.71 14.51
C ALA A 17 36.11 -39.22 14.11
N LEU A 18 36.09 -38.88 12.83
CA LEU A 18 36.25 -37.49 12.32
C LEU A 18 34.99 -36.90 11.71
N VAL A 19 33.86 -37.59 11.77
CA VAL A 19 32.56 -37.12 11.16
C VAL A 19 31.56 -36.64 12.21
N LEU A 20 31.85 -36.76 13.52
CA LEU A 20 30.92 -36.33 14.58
C LEU A 20 31.15 -34.92 15.13
N GLY A 21 31.95 -34.08 14.49
CA GLY A 21 32.31 -32.76 14.99
C GLY A 21 31.70 -31.55 14.24
N ALA A 22 30.81 -31.74 13.27
CA ALA A 22 30.36 -30.66 12.37
C ALA A 22 28.83 -30.38 12.39
N THR A 23 28.12 -30.71 13.47
CA THR A 23 26.65 -30.46 13.54
C THR A 23 26.22 -29.55 14.68
N ALA A 24 27.08 -28.60 15.08
CA ALA A 24 26.73 -27.61 16.10
C ALA A 24 26.90 -26.18 15.57
N ALA A 25 26.36 -25.87 14.38
CA ALA A 25 26.20 -24.51 13.89
C ALA A 25 24.89 -24.40 13.14
N CYS A 26 23.78 -24.88 13.71
CA CYS A 26 22.46 -24.33 13.44
C CYS A 26 22.41 -23.04 14.25
N GLY A 27 22.69 -21.91 13.58
CA GLY A 27 22.38 -20.61 14.13
C GLY A 27 20.90 -20.59 14.50
N ASP A 28 20.58 -20.15 15.71
CA ASP A 28 19.24 -19.75 16.10
C ASP A 28 18.79 -18.67 15.10
N SER A 29 18.16 -19.10 14.01
CA SER A 29 17.33 -18.21 13.23
C SER A 29 16.11 -18.00 14.10
N ASP A 30 16.01 -16.84 14.73
CA ASP A 30 14.78 -16.44 15.38
C ASP A 30 13.62 -16.74 14.42
N PRO A 31 12.57 -17.39 14.88
CA PRO A 31 11.42 -17.66 14.03
C PRO A 31 10.91 -16.33 13.48
N VAL A 32 11.04 -16.14 12.18
CA VAL A 32 10.49 -14.96 11.50
C VAL A 32 8.99 -14.99 11.74
N GLU A 33 8.51 -14.06 12.57
CA GLU A 33 7.09 -13.92 12.84
C GLU A 33 6.34 -13.72 11.52
N PRO A 34 5.29 -14.50 11.25
CA PRO A 34 4.55 -14.34 10.00
C PRO A 34 4.03 -12.90 9.89
N PRO A 35 4.07 -12.28 8.73
CA PRO A 35 3.56 -10.93 8.55
C PRO A 35 2.10 -10.86 8.97
N GLU A 36 1.75 -9.85 9.75
CA GLU A 36 0.37 -9.62 10.17
C GLU A 36 -0.58 -9.50 8.97
N PRO A 37 -1.77 -10.10 9.02
CA PRO A 37 -2.74 -10.03 7.93
C PRO A 37 -3.17 -8.56 7.69
N PRO A 38 -3.43 -8.17 6.44
CA PRO A 38 -3.89 -6.82 6.11
C PRO A 38 -5.25 -6.51 6.75
N ILE A 39 -5.49 -5.25 7.09
CA ILE A 39 -6.74 -4.75 7.66
C ILE A 39 -7.48 -3.94 6.58
N PRO A 40 -8.42 -4.54 5.83
CA PRO A 40 -9.17 -3.79 4.84
C PRO A 40 -10.11 -2.77 5.50
N GLY A 41 -10.39 -1.67 4.81
CA GLY A 41 -11.29 -0.67 5.35
C GLY A 41 -11.52 0.50 4.41
N LEU A 42 -12.18 1.54 4.95
CA LEU A 42 -12.50 2.76 4.22
C LEU A 42 -11.56 3.90 4.63
N VAL A 43 -11.07 4.60 3.63
CA VAL A 43 -10.34 5.86 3.78
C VAL A 43 -11.19 6.99 3.26
N VAL A 44 -11.30 8.06 4.05
CA VAL A 44 -11.93 9.31 3.67
C VAL A 44 -10.87 10.25 3.14
N VAL A 45 -11.10 10.77 1.95
CA VAL A 45 -10.29 11.82 1.34
C VAL A 45 -11.00 13.15 1.58
N SER A 46 -10.33 14.06 2.24
CA SER A 46 -10.83 15.41 2.51
C SER A 46 -10.02 16.43 1.72
N LEU A 47 -10.72 17.43 1.20
CA LEU A 47 -10.15 18.57 0.51
C LEU A 47 -10.13 19.78 1.46
N SER A 48 -9.02 20.50 1.50
CA SER A 48 -8.95 21.87 2.03
C SER A 48 -8.84 22.82 0.85
N THR A 49 -9.78 23.76 0.71
CA THR A 49 -9.77 24.80 -0.33
C THR A 49 -9.92 26.18 0.31
N PRO A 50 -9.19 27.21 -0.16
CA PRO A 50 -9.28 28.56 0.37
C PRO A 50 -10.54 29.31 -0.08
N VAL A 51 -11.26 28.76 -1.07
CA VAL A 51 -12.44 29.41 -1.70
C VAL A 51 -13.68 28.53 -1.59
N GLN A 52 -14.86 29.16 -1.70
CA GLN A 52 -16.17 28.50 -1.58
C GLN A 52 -16.91 28.35 -2.91
N ASP A 53 -16.25 28.65 -4.02
CA ASP A 53 -16.84 28.71 -5.35
C ASP A 53 -16.16 27.78 -6.38
N ASP A 54 -15.46 26.75 -5.89
CA ASP A 54 -14.95 25.69 -6.76
C ASP A 54 -16.14 24.83 -7.25
N GLY A 55 -16.24 24.65 -8.57
CA GLY A 55 -17.33 23.91 -9.23
C GLY A 55 -16.90 22.55 -9.77
N ALA A 56 -15.61 22.37 -10.05
CA ALA A 56 -15.04 21.10 -10.46
C ALA A 56 -13.59 20.97 -9.98
N ALA A 57 -13.18 19.74 -9.66
CA ALA A 57 -11.80 19.41 -9.28
C ALA A 57 -11.36 18.11 -9.94
N LEU A 58 -10.23 18.14 -10.60
CA LEU A 58 -9.53 16.99 -11.15
C LEU A 58 -8.29 16.71 -10.31
N PHE A 59 -8.17 15.52 -9.78
CA PHE A 59 -7.02 15.12 -8.96
C PHE A 59 -6.68 13.65 -9.14
N THR A 60 -5.46 13.32 -8.73
CA THR A 60 -4.95 11.94 -8.74
C THR A 60 -4.69 11.51 -7.31
N ILE A 61 -5.03 10.27 -6.99
CA ILE A 61 -4.63 9.60 -5.76
C ILE A 61 -3.73 8.44 -6.14
N THR A 62 -2.60 8.34 -5.44
CA THR A 62 -1.65 7.24 -5.57
C THR A 62 -1.56 6.52 -4.23
N GLY A 63 -1.55 5.18 -4.27
CA GLY A 63 -1.43 4.33 -3.09
C GLY A 63 -1.75 2.87 -3.40
N PRO A 64 -1.45 1.95 -2.48
CA PRO A 64 -1.63 0.52 -2.70
C PRO A 64 -3.10 0.09 -2.59
N GLY A 65 -3.52 -0.85 -3.44
CA GLY A 65 -4.81 -1.55 -3.31
C GLY A 65 -6.04 -0.65 -3.38
N LEU A 66 -6.00 0.38 -4.21
CA LEU A 66 -7.13 1.28 -4.46
C LEU A 66 -8.28 0.52 -5.12
N SER A 67 -9.46 0.59 -4.52
CA SER A 67 -10.69 0.03 -5.09
C SER A 67 -11.92 0.78 -4.58
N ILE A 68 -13.05 0.62 -5.26
CA ILE A 68 -14.37 1.18 -4.93
C ILE A 68 -14.27 2.64 -4.45
N ILE A 69 -14.28 3.56 -5.42
CA ILE A 69 -14.26 5.00 -5.17
C ILE A 69 -15.70 5.52 -5.21
N GLN A 70 -16.10 6.19 -4.16
CA GLN A 70 -17.45 6.77 -4.02
C GLN A 70 -17.35 8.22 -3.55
N THR A 71 -18.36 9.02 -3.84
CA THR A 71 -18.45 10.36 -3.28
C THR A 71 -18.75 10.30 -1.78
N ALA A 72 -18.11 11.15 -1.00
CA ALA A 72 -18.41 11.32 0.42
C ALA A 72 -19.64 12.22 0.66
N ASN A 73 -20.09 12.95 -0.37
CA ASN A 73 -21.23 13.87 -0.31
C ASN A 73 -22.15 13.62 -1.51
N ALA A 74 -23.46 13.42 -1.25
CA ALA A 74 -24.47 13.16 -2.28
C ALA A 74 -24.66 14.32 -3.27
N ASN A 75 -24.22 15.52 -2.95
CA ASN A 75 -24.30 16.70 -3.83
C ASN A 75 -23.17 16.76 -4.86
N TYR A 76 -22.23 15.83 -4.83
CA TYR A 76 -21.15 15.75 -5.79
C TYR A 76 -21.41 14.69 -6.85
N ASN A 77 -21.09 15.01 -8.10
CA ASN A 77 -20.99 14.04 -9.18
C ASN A 77 -19.54 13.58 -9.28
N LEU A 78 -19.34 12.27 -9.29
CA LEU A 78 -18.02 11.65 -9.28
C LEU A 78 -17.83 10.82 -10.55
N ALA A 79 -16.74 11.06 -11.26
CA ALA A 79 -16.21 10.17 -12.28
C ALA A 79 -14.78 9.79 -11.94
N TRP A 80 -14.40 8.52 -12.11
CA TRP A 80 -13.05 8.09 -11.84
C TRP A 80 -12.61 6.98 -12.78
N ARG A 81 -11.30 6.83 -12.92
CA ARG A 81 -10.68 5.73 -13.65
C ARG A 81 -9.35 5.32 -13.02
N LEU A 82 -9.03 4.04 -13.01
CA LEU A 82 -7.69 3.57 -12.73
C LEU A 82 -6.76 3.94 -13.88
N VAL A 83 -5.64 4.56 -13.54
CA VAL A 83 -4.54 4.85 -14.47
C VAL A 83 -3.54 3.70 -14.43
N SER A 84 -3.33 3.13 -13.23
CA SER A 84 -2.49 1.96 -12.99
C SER A 84 -3.01 1.17 -11.77
N GLY A 85 -2.35 0.10 -11.39
CA GLY A 85 -2.70 -0.67 -10.16
C GLY A 85 -2.56 0.11 -8.85
N THR A 86 -1.90 1.26 -8.88
CA THR A 86 -1.64 2.11 -7.70
C THR A 86 -2.04 3.56 -7.89
N GLU A 87 -2.67 3.91 -9.02
CA GLU A 87 -3.04 5.29 -9.33
C GLU A 87 -4.47 5.36 -9.86
N VAL A 88 -5.25 6.27 -9.29
CA VAL A 88 -6.60 6.60 -9.76
C VAL A 88 -6.70 8.09 -10.05
N ARG A 89 -7.36 8.43 -11.16
CA ARG A 89 -7.71 9.81 -11.51
C ARG A 89 -9.19 10.04 -11.26
N ILE A 90 -9.51 11.14 -10.59
CA ILE A 90 -10.85 11.45 -10.09
C ILE A 90 -11.24 12.83 -10.58
N LEU A 91 -12.43 12.93 -11.16
CA LEU A 91 -13.11 14.17 -11.46
C LEU A 91 -14.32 14.30 -10.52
N LEU A 92 -14.34 15.36 -9.75
CA LEU A 92 -15.43 15.73 -8.87
C LEU A 92 -16.10 16.99 -9.40
N VAL A 93 -17.43 17.02 -9.46
CA VAL A 93 -18.21 18.17 -9.94
C VAL A 93 -19.34 18.45 -8.97
N GLY A 94 -19.51 19.71 -8.58
CA GLY A 94 -20.54 20.19 -7.66
C GLY A 94 -20.07 21.45 -6.93
N ASP A 95 -20.83 21.91 -5.94
CA ASP A 95 -20.43 23.02 -5.07
C ASP A 95 -19.35 22.53 -4.07
N ILE A 96 -18.10 22.52 -4.54
CA ILE A 96 -16.97 21.95 -3.79
C ILE A 96 -16.54 22.90 -2.69
N THR A 97 -16.55 22.39 -1.46
CA THR A 97 -16.11 23.08 -0.27
C THR A 97 -15.11 22.24 0.50
N SER A 98 -14.43 22.86 1.46
CA SER A 98 -13.54 22.10 2.38
C SER A 98 -14.29 21.05 3.17
N GLY A 99 -13.73 19.85 3.26
CA GLY A 99 -14.31 18.70 3.95
C GLY A 99 -14.15 17.39 3.17
N PRO A 100 -14.86 16.34 3.60
CA PRO A 100 -14.85 15.05 2.93
C PRO A 100 -15.40 15.15 1.51
N VAL A 101 -14.65 14.65 0.53
CA VAL A 101 -15.02 14.70 -0.90
C VAL A 101 -15.20 13.31 -1.50
N VAL A 102 -14.38 12.36 -1.08
CA VAL A 102 -14.37 10.99 -1.62
C VAL A 102 -14.16 9.99 -0.49
N THR A 103 -14.77 8.82 -0.61
CA THR A 103 -14.43 7.63 0.16
C THR A 103 -13.87 6.57 -0.77
N MET A 104 -12.86 5.84 -0.32
CA MET A 104 -12.27 4.76 -1.08
C MET A 104 -12.04 3.53 -0.20
N GLN A 105 -12.26 2.35 -0.77
CA GLN A 105 -11.91 1.10 -0.12
C GLN A 105 -10.44 0.77 -0.36
N VAL A 106 -9.75 0.36 0.70
CA VAL A 106 -8.33 0.01 0.66
C VAL A 106 -8.11 -1.38 1.25
N SER A 107 -7.07 -2.04 0.81
CA SER A 107 -6.75 -3.39 1.26
C SER A 107 -6.13 -3.44 2.65
N ASP A 108 -5.48 -2.37 3.11
CA ASP A 108 -4.82 -2.33 4.42
C ASP A 108 -4.76 -0.90 4.97
N LEU A 109 -5.52 -0.63 6.03
CA LEU A 109 -5.57 0.67 6.71
C LEU A 109 -4.25 1.08 7.36
N ARG A 110 -3.38 0.14 7.70
CA ARG A 110 -2.06 0.45 8.29
C ARG A 110 -1.15 1.20 7.32
N ARG A 111 -1.46 1.11 6.03
CA ARG A 111 -0.71 1.74 4.95
C ARG A 111 -1.27 3.12 4.57
N ILE A 112 -2.08 3.74 5.43
CA ILE A 112 -2.71 5.03 5.13
C ILE A 112 -1.69 6.13 4.78
N ASN A 113 -0.52 6.10 5.39
CA ASN A 113 0.55 7.07 5.14
C ASN A 113 1.22 6.91 3.75
N GLU A 114 0.91 5.85 3.01
CA GLU A 114 1.42 5.63 1.66
C GLU A 114 0.51 6.25 0.59
N TYR A 115 -0.66 6.77 0.98
CA TYR A 115 -1.54 7.45 0.05
C TYR A 115 -1.14 8.91 -0.11
N THR A 116 -1.08 9.36 -1.35
CA THR A 116 -0.81 10.76 -1.70
C THR A 116 -1.84 11.24 -2.70
N GLY A 117 -2.17 12.51 -2.62
CA GLY A 117 -3.11 13.16 -3.52
C GLY A 117 -2.49 14.39 -4.16
N ILE A 118 -2.70 14.55 -5.46
CA ILE A 118 -2.21 15.70 -6.22
C ILE A 118 -3.38 16.32 -6.96
N MET A 119 -3.65 17.60 -6.69
CA MET A 119 -4.60 18.40 -7.46
C MET A 119 -4.00 18.73 -8.83
N ILE A 120 -4.74 18.44 -9.89
CA ILE A 120 -4.30 18.67 -11.28
C ILE A 120 -4.92 19.96 -11.82
N GLU A 121 -6.25 20.08 -11.73
CA GLU A 121 -7.01 21.21 -12.24
C GLU A 121 -8.20 21.48 -11.34
N VAL A 122 -8.58 22.75 -11.24
CA VAL A 122 -9.80 23.18 -10.57
C VAL A 122 -10.49 24.23 -11.45
N ALA A 123 -11.79 24.14 -11.57
CA ALA A 123 -12.63 25.16 -12.18
C ALA A 123 -13.59 25.76 -11.16
N ASP A 124 -13.96 27.01 -11.36
CA ASP A 124 -15.01 27.64 -10.60
C ASP A 124 -16.41 27.16 -11.06
N ARG A 125 -17.47 27.65 -10.43
CA ARG A 125 -18.85 27.29 -10.76
C ARG A 125 -19.28 27.70 -12.17
N THR A 126 -18.56 28.63 -12.82
CA THR A 126 -18.83 29.04 -14.20
C THR A 126 -18.09 28.18 -15.20
N GLY A 127 -17.22 27.28 -14.74
CA GLY A 127 -16.36 26.41 -15.54
C GLY A 127 -15.02 27.05 -15.94
N ALA A 128 -14.68 28.24 -15.41
CA ALA A 128 -13.42 28.87 -15.69
C ALA A 128 -12.30 28.20 -14.83
N LEU A 129 -11.20 27.79 -15.48
CA LEU A 129 -10.07 27.18 -14.83
C LEU A 129 -9.36 28.16 -13.88
N ARG A 130 -9.00 27.68 -12.71
CA ARG A 130 -8.19 28.43 -11.76
C ARG A 130 -6.73 28.48 -12.21
N SER A 131 -6.09 29.60 -12.02
CA SER A 131 -4.67 29.81 -12.36
C SER A 131 -3.70 29.09 -11.43
N SER A 132 -4.14 28.71 -10.24
CA SER A 132 -3.37 27.95 -9.24
C SER A 132 -4.21 26.89 -8.56
N VAL A 133 -3.60 25.75 -8.26
CA VAL A 133 -4.18 24.64 -7.51
C VAL A 133 -3.37 24.29 -6.26
N SER A 134 -2.23 24.96 -6.04
CA SER A 134 -1.26 24.61 -4.97
C SER A 134 -1.75 24.86 -3.55
N ASP A 135 -2.77 25.65 -3.40
CA ASP A 135 -3.44 25.99 -2.14
C ASP A 135 -4.59 25.04 -1.77
N ARG A 136 -4.80 24.03 -2.61
CA ARG A 136 -5.79 22.96 -2.39
C ARG A 136 -5.08 21.68 -1.98
N ILE A 137 -5.36 21.23 -0.75
CA ILE A 137 -4.66 20.13 -0.11
C ILE A 137 -5.62 18.97 0.08
N LEU A 138 -5.19 17.77 -0.37
CA LEU A 138 -5.88 16.52 -0.09
C LEU A 138 -5.26 15.86 1.15
N SER A 139 -6.11 15.41 2.06
CA SER A 139 -5.73 14.67 3.25
C SER A 139 -6.50 13.36 3.36
N PHE A 140 -5.90 12.38 4.02
CA PHE A 140 -6.43 11.02 4.14
C PHE A 140 -6.65 10.68 5.60
N SER A 141 -7.81 10.13 5.92
CA SER A 141 -8.13 9.64 7.26
C SER A 141 -8.89 8.31 7.18
N THR A 142 -8.75 7.48 8.19
CA THR A 142 -9.55 6.25 8.31
C THR A 142 -10.98 6.63 8.68
N SER A 143 -11.97 6.02 8.04
CA SER A 143 -13.33 6.10 8.51
C SER A 143 -13.47 5.17 9.72
N SER A 144 -13.73 5.72 10.90
CA SER A 144 -14.28 4.94 11.99
C SER A 144 -15.73 4.63 11.60
N LEU A 145 -15.98 3.39 11.15
CA LEU A 145 -17.37 2.90 11.09
C LEU A 145 -17.94 2.95 12.51
N PRO A 146 -19.13 3.51 12.70
CA PRO A 146 -19.80 3.49 13.99
C PRO A 146 -20.16 2.07 14.41
#